data_9cc6c32b3839c96801ff5dc654a1dd1e
#
_entry.id   9cc6c32b3839c96801ff5dc654a1dd1e
#
_cell.length_a   1.000
_cell.length_b   1.000
_cell.length_c   1.000
_cell.angle_alpha   90.00
_cell.angle_beta   90.00
_cell.angle_gamma   90.00
#
_symmetry.space_group_name_H-M   'P 1'
#
loop_
_entity.id
_entity.type
_entity.pdbx_description
1 polymer ?
#
loop_
_entity_poly.entity_id
_entity_poly.type
_entity_poly.pdbx_seq_one_letter_code
_entity_poly.pdbx_strand_id
1 'polypeptide(L)'
;MNKNEHFKSGFVAVVGRPNVGKSTLINALIGDKIAIVSDKAQTTRNRIICVYTDESKQIVFMDTPGVHKPKHKLGEFMVDAAIESLKETEAVLFVVAGNEKRGPGDNFIIEQLKRVKVPVFLVVNKIDTLKKEELLEAIVSYQDAYPFAGVIPISAKDKENLSEILKVLEETLPEGPQYFPEDMITDQPERLIISDIVREKILLATRDEIPHAIAVDVDEMKTRDDGTTYIRATIYCERDSHKGIIIGTKGALLTQLGAEARADIQKRLATKVYLDLWVKVKKDWRNKSGMLSELGYRK
;
A
#
# COMPACT_ATOMS: atom_id res chain seq x y z
N MET A 1 22.25 -28.85 -0.82
CA MET A 1 22.80 -27.93 -1.83
C MET A 1 23.03 -26.62 -1.13
N ASN A 2 24.26 -26.15 -1.04
CA ASN A 2 24.62 -24.87 -0.41
C ASN A 2 23.93 -23.74 -1.19
N LYS A 3 22.83 -23.22 -0.68
CA LYS A 3 22.28 -21.93 -1.13
C LYS A 3 23.32 -20.88 -0.72
N ASN A 4 23.75 -20.11 -1.66
CA ASN A 4 24.78 -19.06 -1.64
C ASN A 4 25.22 -18.60 -0.25
N GLU A 5 26.53 -18.78 0.05
CA GLU A 5 27.15 -18.29 1.31
C GLU A 5 27.02 -16.77 1.50
N HIS A 6 26.52 -16.02 0.50
CA HIS A 6 26.37 -14.56 0.48
C HIS A 6 24.94 -14.09 0.18
N PHE A 7 23.92 -14.90 0.50
CA PHE A 7 22.53 -14.48 0.31
C PHE A 7 22.17 -13.29 1.21
N LYS A 8 21.62 -12.22 0.61
CA LYS A 8 21.26 -11.00 1.31
C LYS A 8 19.77 -11.00 1.65
N SER A 9 19.42 -10.63 2.89
CA SER A 9 18.02 -10.53 3.24
C SER A 9 17.74 -9.48 4.31
N GLY A 10 16.55 -8.90 4.27
CA GLY A 10 16.14 -7.94 5.29
C GLY A 10 14.83 -7.25 4.97
N PHE A 11 14.33 -6.53 5.97
CA PHE A 11 13.11 -5.76 5.92
C PHE A 11 13.38 -4.32 5.50
N VAL A 12 12.57 -3.78 4.62
CA VAL A 12 12.71 -2.42 4.08
C VAL A 12 11.39 -1.67 4.25
N ALA A 13 11.38 -0.66 5.09
CA ALA A 13 10.19 0.17 5.25
C ALA A 13 10.07 1.17 4.10
N VAL A 14 8.87 1.26 3.51
CA VAL A 14 8.55 2.23 2.45
C VAL A 14 7.60 3.27 3.04
N VAL A 15 8.13 4.46 3.30
CA VAL A 15 7.39 5.56 3.94
C VAL A 15 7.29 6.78 3.03
N GLY A 16 6.28 7.61 3.26
CA GLY A 16 6.05 8.82 2.45
C GLY A 16 4.62 9.32 2.63
N ARG A 17 4.35 10.54 2.14
CA ARG A 17 3.00 11.10 2.13
C ARG A 17 2.02 10.21 1.34
N PRO A 18 0.70 10.39 1.50
CA PRO A 18 -0.27 9.82 0.57
C PRO A 18 0.03 10.23 -0.88
N ASN A 19 -0.26 9.36 -1.82
CA ASN A 19 -0.20 9.61 -3.28
C ASN A 19 1.18 9.88 -3.88
N VAL A 20 2.28 9.72 -3.13
CA VAL A 20 3.65 9.81 -3.68
C VAL A 20 4.03 8.58 -4.53
N GLY A 21 3.22 7.50 -4.51
CA GLY A 21 3.40 6.31 -5.34
C GLY A 21 4.07 5.14 -4.65
N LYS A 22 3.99 5.00 -3.30
CA LYS A 22 4.57 3.88 -2.54
C LYS A 22 4.09 2.52 -3.02
N SER A 23 2.77 2.30 -3.01
CA SER A 23 2.17 1.03 -3.45
C SER A 23 2.41 0.75 -4.93
N THR A 24 2.46 1.79 -5.78
CA THR A 24 2.83 1.66 -7.20
C THR A 24 4.27 1.17 -7.34
N LEU A 25 5.19 1.74 -6.57
CA LEU A 25 6.59 1.35 -6.54
C LEU A 25 6.73 -0.12 -6.12
N ILE A 26 6.10 -0.52 -5.02
CA ILE A 26 6.19 -1.89 -4.50
C ILE A 26 5.61 -2.89 -5.51
N ASN A 27 4.42 -2.63 -6.07
CA ASN A 27 3.85 -3.47 -7.12
C ASN A 27 4.79 -3.59 -8.34
N ALA A 28 5.46 -2.49 -8.72
CA ALA A 28 6.38 -2.49 -9.85
C ALA A 28 7.68 -3.29 -9.56
N LEU A 29 8.19 -3.24 -8.32
CA LEU A 29 9.36 -4.01 -7.87
C LEU A 29 9.05 -5.52 -7.78
N ILE A 30 7.89 -5.88 -7.24
CA ILE A 30 7.45 -7.28 -7.11
C ILE A 30 7.04 -7.87 -8.48
N GLY A 31 6.54 -7.03 -9.40
CA GLY A 31 6.02 -7.48 -10.70
C GLY A 31 4.58 -7.97 -10.67
N ASP A 32 3.89 -7.87 -9.53
CA ASP A 32 2.48 -8.25 -9.35
C ASP A 32 1.71 -7.16 -8.59
N LYS A 33 0.39 -7.15 -8.74
CA LYS A 33 -0.51 -6.22 -8.04
C LYS A 33 -0.90 -6.79 -6.67
N ILE A 34 -0.12 -6.46 -5.64
CA ILE A 34 -0.38 -6.83 -4.24
C ILE A 34 -1.13 -5.72 -3.53
N ALA A 35 -0.59 -4.51 -3.56
CA ALA A 35 -1.19 -3.35 -2.93
C ALA A 35 -2.12 -2.62 -3.90
N ILE A 36 -3.27 -2.16 -3.41
CA ILE A 36 -4.18 -1.35 -4.22
C ILE A 36 -3.59 0.02 -4.52
N VAL A 37 -3.91 0.55 -5.69
CA VAL A 37 -3.39 1.83 -6.17
C VAL A 37 -4.54 2.78 -6.49
N SER A 38 -4.49 3.99 -5.95
CA SER A 38 -5.46 5.05 -6.26
C SER A 38 -4.82 6.42 -6.03
N ASP A 39 -5.39 7.44 -6.67
CA ASP A 39 -5.05 8.86 -6.44
C ASP A 39 -5.65 9.43 -5.14
N LYS A 40 -6.40 8.62 -4.39
CA LYS A 40 -7.04 9.04 -3.15
C LYS A 40 -6.10 8.83 -1.94
N ALA A 41 -6.16 9.75 -0.99
CA ALA A 41 -5.48 9.57 0.29
C ALA A 41 -6.06 8.36 1.05
N GLN A 42 -5.24 7.71 1.89
CA GLN A 42 -5.64 6.54 2.66
C GLN A 42 -5.96 5.29 1.81
N THR A 43 -5.30 5.15 0.66
CA THR A 43 -5.40 3.95 -0.18
C THR A 43 -4.88 2.74 0.59
N THR A 44 -3.65 2.75 1.06
CA THR A 44 -3.12 1.75 2.00
C THR A 44 -3.48 2.15 3.43
N ARG A 45 -4.06 1.24 4.21
CA ARG A 45 -4.49 1.47 5.60
C ARG A 45 -3.78 0.60 6.61
N ASN A 46 -3.40 -0.60 6.23
CA ASN A 46 -2.60 -1.52 7.03
C ASN A 46 -1.16 -1.56 6.49
N ARG A 47 -0.22 -2.00 7.32
CA ARG A 47 1.09 -2.43 6.85
C ARG A 47 0.90 -3.67 5.99
N ILE A 48 1.44 -3.67 4.78
CA ILE A 48 1.42 -4.80 3.85
C ILE A 48 2.86 -5.29 3.68
N ILE A 49 3.08 -6.57 3.90
CA ILE A 49 4.35 -7.22 3.58
C ILE A 49 4.31 -7.68 2.12
N CYS A 50 5.33 -7.27 1.36
CA CYS A 50 5.54 -7.65 -0.02
C CYS A 50 6.96 -8.19 -0.18
N VAL A 51 7.09 -9.41 -0.69
CA VAL A 51 8.35 -10.13 -0.74
C VAL A 51 8.88 -10.17 -2.18
N TYR A 52 10.08 -9.65 -2.37
CA TYR A 52 10.87 -9.82 -3.58
C TYR A 52 11.95 -10.86 -3.32
N THR A 53 12.01 -11.90 -4.14
CA THR A 53 13.04 -12.94 -4.04
C THR A 53 13.68 -13.18 -5.40
N ASP A 54 15.02 -13.25 -5.42
CA ASP A 54 15.79 -13.74 -6.53
C ASP A 54 16.92 -14.70 -6.04
N GLU A 55 17.85 -15.05 -6.92
CA GLU A 55 18.92 -16.01 -6.59
C GLU A 55 19.91 -15.49 -5.54
N SER A 56 20.03 -14.16 -5.36
CA SER A 56 21.04 -13.50 -4.52
C SER A 56 20.44 -12.88 -3.26
N LYS A 57 19.14 -12.58 -3.24
CA LYS A 57 18.54 -11.81 -2.15
C LYS A 57 17.05 -12.05 -1.95
N GLN A 58 16.60 -11.75 -0.74
CA GLN A 58 15.19 -11.59 -0.43
C GLN A 58 14.96 -10.25 0.28
N ILE A 59 14.18 -9.37 -0.33
CA ILE A 59 13.83 -8.06 0.21
C ILE A 59 12.37 -8.08 0.64
N VAL A 60 12.13 -7.85 1.93
CA VAL A 60 10.80 -7.80 2.50
C VAL A 60 10.36 -6.35 2.61
N PHE A 61 9.65 -5.85 1.61
CA PHE A 61 9.09 -4.50 1.62
C PHE A 61 7.89 -4.40 2.54
N MET A 62 7.91 -3.43 3.43
CA MET A 62 6.77 -3.05 4.25
C MET A 62 6.09 -1.83 3.64
N ASP A 63 5.01 -2.03 2.85
CA ASP A 63 4.16 -0.92 2.39
C ASP A 63 3.42 -0.33 3.58
N THR A 64 3.60 0.96 3.79
CA THR A 64 3.01 1.64 4.93
C THR A 64 1.91 2.60 4.49
N PRO A 65 0.89 2.83 5.34
CA PRO A 65 -0.06 3.89 5.13
C PRO A 65 0.66 5.23 4.90
N GLY A 66 0.10 6.05 4.02
CA GLY A 66 0.62 7.40 3.81
C GLY A 66 0.50 8.25 5.07
N VAL A 67 1.63 8.81 5.52
CA VAL A 67 1.69 9.59 6.76
C VAL A 67 1.15 10.99 6.53
N HIS A 68 0.13 11.36 7.29
CA HIS A 68 -0.48 12.70 7.32
C HIS A 68 -1.01 12.98 8.72
N LYS A 69 -1.32 14.24 9.03
CA LYS A 69 -1.89 14.61 10.33
C LYS A 69 -3.25 13.89 10.53
N PRO A 70 -3.38 13.02 11.56
CA PRO A 70 -4.60 12.25 11.75
C PRO A 70 -5.78 13.14 12.15
N LYS A 71 -6.98 12.81 11.64
CA LYS A 71 -8.25 13.47 11.98
C LYS A 71 -9.22 12.55 12.71
N HIS A 72 -8.94 11.26 12.72
CA HIS A 72 -9.78 10.18 13.25
C HIS A 72 -8.88 9.08 13.84
N LYS A 73 -9.43 8.22 14.71
CA LYS A 73 -8.69 7.07 15.27
C LYS A 73 -8.10 6.16 14.20
N LEU A 74 -8.80 5.94 13.10
CA LEU A 74 -8.23 5.22 11.95
C LEU A 74 -6.95 5.90 11.44
N GLY A 75 -6.92 7.23 11.36
CA GLY A 75 -5.74 7.98 10.95
C GLY A 75 -4.58 7.84 11.95
N GLU A 76 -4.87 7.83 13.25
CA GLU A 76 -3.88 7.58 14.31
C GLU A 76 -3.28 6.18 14.16
N PHE A 77 -4.12 5.16 13.97
CA PHE A 77 -3.68 3.80 13.68
C PHE A 77 -2.75 3.72 12.47
N MET A 78 -3.10 4.40 11.38
CA MET A 78 -2.28 4.43 10.16
C MET A 78 -0.90 5.06 10.38
N VAL A 79 -0.84 6.16 11.14
CA VAL A 79 0.43 6.83 11.49
C VAL A 79 1.27 5.93 12.39
N ASP A 80 0.66 5.32 13.41
CA ASP A 80 1.35 4.39 14.31
C ASP A 80 1.93 3.20 13.53
N ALA A 81 1.16 2.58 12.63
CA ALA A 81 1.62 1.47 11.80
C ALA A 81 2.83 1.85 10.91
N ALA A 82 2.83 3.06 10.35
CA ALA A 82 3.95 3.56 9.57
C ALA A 82 5.21 3.81 10.42
N ILE A 83 5.04 4.35 11.64
CA ILE A 83 6.17 4.62 12.56
C ILE A 83 6.73 3.30 13.13
N GLU A 84 5.87 2.35 13.46
CA GLU A 84 6.31 1.03 13.97
C GLU A 84 7.13 0.28 12.93
N SER A 85 6.77 0.37 11.66
CA SER A 85 7.53 -0.25 10.57
C SER A 85 8.99 0.25 10.48
N LEU A 86 9.29 1.45 11.01
CA LEU A 86 10.66 1.99 11.03
C LEU A 86 11.56 1.35 12.10
N LYS A 87 11.00 0.61 13.07
CA LYS A 87 11.76 0.05 14.20
C LYS A 87 12.37 -1.31 13.86
N GLU A 88 11.77 -2.03 12.92
CA GLU A 88 12.09 -3.42 12.59
C GLU A 88 12.55 -3.53 11.13
N THR A 89 13.53 -2.69 10.75
CA THR A 89 13.95 -2.61 9.35
C THR A 89 15.46 -2.41 9.25
N GLU A 90 16.07 -2.94 8.21
CA GLU A 90 17.49 -2.78 7.86
C GLU A 90 17.74 -1.57 6.96
N ALA A 91 16.71 -1.10 6.25
CA ALA A 91 16.78 0.11 5.43
C ALA A 91 15.40 0.79 5.31
N VAL A 92 15.40 2.06 4.96
CA VAL A 92 14.17 2.83 4.71
C VAL A 92 14.22 3.48 3.34
N LEU A 93 13.15 3.32 2.57
CA LEU A 93 12.87 4.09 1.36
C LEU A 93 11.90 5.23 1.71
N PHE A 94 12.39 6.45 1.77
CA PHE A 94 11.55 7.63 1.91
C PHE A 94 11.13 8.11 0.53
N VAL A 95 9.89 7.82 0.15
CA VAL A 95 9.35 8.11 -1.18
C VAL A 95 8.67 9.48 -1.17
N VAL A 96 9.07 10.32 -2.11
CA VAL A 96 8.49 11.65 -2.36
C VAL A 96 8.06 11.78 -3.82
N ALA A 97 7.07 12.62 -4.10
CA ALA A 97 6.67 12.93 -5.46
C ALA A 97 7.49 14.12 -5.96
N GLY A 98 8.30 13.95 -7.00
CA GLY A 98 9.17 14.99 -7.52
C GLY A 98 8.40 16.19 -8.09
N ASN A 99 7.16 16.00 -8.56
CA ASN A 99 6.28 17.04 -9.06
C ASN A 99 5.50 17.80 -7.96
N GLU A 100 5.81 17.55 -6.69
CA GLU A 100 5.20 18.23 -5.56
C GLU A 100 6.29 18.88 -4.70
N LYS A 101 6.02 20.09 -4.21
CA LYS A 101 6.95 20.76 -3.28
C LYS A 101 6.96 20.04 -1.93
N ARG A 102 8.13 20.02 -1.31
CA ARG A 102 8.28 19.54 0.07
C ARG A 102 7.33 20.31 0.99
N GLY A 103 6.53 19.56 1.74
CA GLY A 103 5.47 20.13 2.57
C GLY A 103 5.54 19.68 4.05
N PRO A 104 4.58 20.13 4.88
CA PRO A 104 4.54 19.78 6.31
C PRO A 104 4.49 18.27 6.58
N GLY A 105 3.86 17.49 5.68
CA GLY A 105 3.82 16.02 5.79
C GLY A 105 5.18 15.39 5.61
N ASP A 106 6.01 15.88 4.66
CA ASP A 106 7.38 15.41 4.47
C ASP A 106 8.24 15.75 5.68
N ASN A 107 8.11 16.98 6.20
CA ASN A 107 8.83 17.41 7.39
C ASN A 107 8.49 16.57 8.61
N PHE A 108 7.21 16.20 8.78
CA PHE A 108 6.81 15.31 9.87
C PHE A 108 7.48 13.93 9.75
N ILE A 109 7.55 13.35 8.53
CA ILE A 109 8.22 12.06 8.31
C ILE A 109 9.72 12.20 8.58
N ILE A 110 10.36 13.25 8.08
CA ILE A 110 11.80 13.54 8.31
C ILE A 110 12.12 13.59 9.81
N GLU A 111 11.26 14.20 10.63
CA GLU A 111 11.45 14.23 12.09
C GLU A 111 11.37 12.81 12.71
N GLN A 112 10.56 11.90 12.16
CA GLN A 112 10.55 10.51 12.60
C GLN A 112 11.83 9.77 12.16
N LEU A 113 12.29 10.03 10.93
CA LEU A 113 13.51 9.42 10.38
C LEU A 113 14.76 9.79 11.19
N LYS A 114 14.83 10.95 11.83
CA LYS A 114 15.94 11.32 12.74
C LYS A 114 16.15 10.35 13.90
N ARG A 115 15.15 9.54 14.23
CA ARG A 115 15.20 8.53 15.29
C ARG A 115 15.63 7.15 14.79
N VAL A 116 15.75 7.00 13.49
CA VAL A 116 16.11 5.74 12.83
C VAL A 116 17.62 5.66 12.72
N LYS A 117 18.19 4.47 12.95
CA LYS A 117 19.63 4.24 12.90
C LYS A 117 20.12 3.52 11.65
N VAL A 118 19.19 3.05 10.83
CA VAL A 118 19.49 2.34 9.58
C VAL A 118 19.59 3.32 8.41
N PRO A 119 20.23 2.93 7.28
CA PRO A 119 20.30 3.75 6.08
C PRO A 119 18.94 4.16 5.56
N VAL A 120 18.78 5.45 5.23
CA VAL A 120 17.56 6.01 4.64
C VAL A 120 17.90 6.52 3.24
N PHE A 121 17.19 6.01 2.24
CA PHE A 121 17.32 6.44 0.85
C PHE A 121 16.15 7.35 0.47
N LEU A 122 16.44 8.50 -0.14
CA LEU A 122 15.44 9.38 -0.72
C LEU A 122 15.07 8.85 -2.11
N VAL A 123 13.84 8.43 -2.28
CA VAL A 123 13.29 7.99 -3.57
C VAL A 123 12.41 9.09 -4.16
N VAL A 124 12.90 9.76 -5.20
CA VAL A 124 12.16 10.83 -5.90
C VAL A 124 11.38 10.19 -7.04
N ASN A 125 10.09 9.97 -6.82
CA ASN A 125 9.20 9.31 -7.77
C ASN A 125 8.48 10.31 -8.69
N LYS A 126 7.87 9.80 -9.77
CA LYS A 126 7.14 10.52 -10.81
C LYS A 126 8.04 11.40 -11.69
N ILE A 127 9.27 10.95 -11.95
CA ILE A 127 10.19 11.71 -12.82
C ILE A 127 9.68 11.79 -14.26
N ASP A 128 8.80 10.88 -14.68
CA ASP A 128 8.08 10.88 -15.96
C ASP A 128 7.27 12.17 -16.19
N THR A 129 6.98 12.92 -15.13
CA THR A 129 6.22 14.18 -15.19
C THR A 129 7.09 15.43 -15.10
N LEU A 130 8.44 15.30 -15.06
CA LEU A 130 9.36 16.37 -14.75
C LEU A 130 10.36 16.63 -15.88
N LYS A 131 10.79 17.90 -15.98
CA LYS A 131 12.01 18.27 -16.69
C LYS A 131 13.23 18.08 -15.79
N LYS A 132 14.43 18.04 -16.38
CA LYS A 132 15.69 17.84 -15.63
C LYS A 132 15.90 18.92 -14.54
N GLU A 133 15.57 20.16 -14.85
CA GLU A 133 15.71 21.29 -13.93
C GLU A 133 14.78 21.15 -12.72
N GLU A 134 13.52 20.74 -12.95
CA GLU A 134 12.52 20.50 -11.91
C GLU A 134 12.92 19.33 -11.01
N LEU A 135 13.50 18.27 -11.59
CA LEU A 135 14.03 17.14 -10.82
C LEU A 135 15.18 17.58 -9.90
N LEU A 136 16.11 18.39 -10.41
CA LEU A 136 17.22 18.92 -9.60
C LEU A 136 16.71 19.80 -8.47
N GLU A 137 15.74 20.68 -8.72
CA GLU A 137 15.12 21.51 -7.68
C GLU A 137 14.43 20.64 -6.61
N ALA A 138 13.72 19.58 -7.02
CA ALA A 138 13.11 18.65 -6.10
C ALA A 138 14.15 17.97 -5.20
N ILE A 139 15.25 17.46 -5.76
CA ILE A 139 16.33 16.81 -5.00
C ILE A 139 16.97 17.80 -4.02
N VAL A 140 17.33 18.99 -4.46
CA VAL A 140 17.96 20.04 -3.64
C VAL A 140 17.07 20.42 -2.44
N SER A 141 15.74 20.45 -2.63
CA SER A 141 14.80 20.78 -1.56
C SER A 141 14.84 19.82 -0.35
N TYR A 142 15.38 18.61 -0.53
CA TYR A 142 15.54 17.61 0.52
C TYR A 142 16.97 17.45 1.03
N GLN A 143 17.97 17.94 0.29
CA GLN A 143 19.40 17.68 0.55
C GLN A 143 19.82 18.05 1.98
N ASP A 144 19.40 19.21 2.47
CA ASP A 144 19.75 19.69 3.82
C ASP A 144 18.78 19.22 4.91
N ALA A 145 17.75 18.45 4.55
CA ALA A 145 16.70 18.06 5.49
C ALA A 145 17.06 16.84 6.34
N TYR A 146 17.85 15.94 5.76
CA TYR A 146 18.27 14.70 6.37
C TYR A 146 19.53 14.15 5.66
N PRO A 147 20.47 13.51 6.37
CA PRO A 147 21.65 12.87 5.78
C PRO A 147 21.27 11.54 5.10
N PHE A 148 20.64 11.63 3.92
CA PHE A 148 20.25 10.44 3.16
C PHE A 148 21.50 9.64 2.72
N ALA A 149 21.41 8.31 2.80
CA ALA A 149 22.46 7.40 2.32
C ALA A 149 22.60 7.40 0.79
N GLY A 150 21.53 7.82 0.10
CA GLY A 150 21.52 7.99 -1.35
C GLY A 150 20.21 8.61 -1.83
N VAL A 151 20.20 9.10 -3.08
CA VAL A 151 19.05 9.69 -3.76
C VAL A 151 18.81 8.93 -5.05
N ILE A 152 17.60 8.39 -5.21
CA ILE A 152 17.23 7.51 -6.34
C ILE A 152 16.02 8.12 -7.04
N PRO A 153 16.20 8.82 -8.17
CA PRO A 153 15.09 9.29 -8.99
C PRO A 153 14.50 8.13 -9.82
N ILE A 154 13.16 7.99 -9.77
CA ILE A 154 12.44 6.89 -10.43
C ILE A 154 11.14 7.33 -11.08
N SER A 155 10.66 6.56 -12.07
CA SER A 155 9.24 6.47 -12.40
C SER A 155 8.71 5.07 -12.05
N ALA A 156 7.96 4.99 -10.96
CA ALA A 156 7.30 3.72 -10.59
C ALA A 156 6.24 3.31 -11.62
N LYS A 157 5.62 4.27 -12.30
CA LYS A 157 4.63 4.06 -13.35
C LYS A 157 5.26 3.45 -14.60
N ASP A 158 6.34 4.02 -15.07
CA ASP A 158 7.02 3.61 -16.31
C ASP A 158 8.14 2.60 -16.05
N LYS A 159 8.30 2.19 -14.79
CA LYS A 159 9.33 1.23 -14.30
C LYS A 159 10.76 1.70 -14.57
N GLU A 160 10.99 3.01 -14.60
CA GLU A 160 12.31 3.60 -14.81
C GLU A 160 13.12 3.60 -13.51
N ASN A 161 14.39 3.21 -13.58
CA ASN A 161 15.38 3.15 -12.51
C ASN A 161 15.01 2.24 -11.30
N LEU A 162 14.09 1.29 -11.45
CA LEU A 162 13.73 0.37 -10.36
C LEU A 162 14.88 -0.58 -10.00
N SER A 163 15.71 -0.96 -10.96
CA SER A 163 16.90 -1.78 -10.74
C SER A 163 17.91 -1.13 -9.80
N GLU A 164 18.01 0.20 -9.80
CA GLU A 164 18.90 0.92 -8.88
C GLU A 164 18.47 0.77 -7.42
N ILE A 165 17.15 0.72 -7.15
CA ILE A 165 16.63 0.44 -5.80
C ILE A 165 17.06 -0.95 -5.35
N LEU A 166 16.86 -1.97 -6.20
CA LEU A 166 17.21 -3.35 -5.85
C LEU A 166 18.73 -3.51 -5.62
N LYS A 167 19.55 -2.86 -6.45
CA LYS A 167 21.02 -2.86 -6.33
C LYS A 167 21.49 -2.21 -5.02
N VAL A 168 21.01 -1.01 -4.72
CA VAL A 168 21.37 -0.28 -3.50
C VAL A 168 20.93 -1.05 -2.25
N LEU A 169 19.77 -1.69 -2.28
CA LEU A 169 19.31 -2.53 -1.17
C LEU A 169 20.14 -3.79 -1.03
N GLU A 170 20.54 -4.45 -2.12
CA GLU A 170 21.45 -5.60 -2.08
C GLU A 170 22.80 -5.25 -1.46
N GLU A 171 23.36 -4.09 -1.79
CA GLU A 171 24.61 -3.60 -1.18
C GLU A 171 24.46 -3.27 0.31
N THR A 172 23.25 -2.86 0.74
CA THR A 172 22.95 -2.38 2.09
C THR A 172 22.56 -3.50 3.04
N LEU A 173 21.78 -4.48 2.56
CA LEU A 173 21.23 -5.53 3.41
C LEU A 173 22.33 -6.49 3.89
N PRO A 174 22.21 -7.00 5.12
CA PRO A 174 23.14 -7.99 5.66
C PRO A 174 23.00 -9.34 4.95
N GLU A 175 24.03 -10.17 5.07
CA GLU A 175 23.90 -11.61 4.80
C GLU A 175 22.93 -12.21 5.81
N GLY A 176 21.97 -13.00 5.31
CA GLY A 176 20.91 -13.55 6.15
C GLY A 176 20.14 -14.69 5.49
N PRO A 177 19.29 -15.37 6.26
CA PRO A 177 18.48 -16.46 5.73
C PRO A 177 17.34 -15.94 4.88
N GLN A 178 16.80 -16.79 4.04
CA GLN A 178 15.51 -16.56 3.40
C GLN A 178 14.39 -16.63 4.43
N TYR A 179 13.66 -15.53 4.65
CA TYR A 179 12.58 -15.43 5.67
C TYR A 179 11.27 -16.07 5.22
N PHE A 180 10.97 -15.98 3.92
CA PHE A 180 9.73 -16.47 3.31
C PHE A 180 10.01 -17.46 2.19
N PRO A 181 9.07 -18.38 1.87
CA PRO A 181 9.16 -19.24 0.69
C PRO A 181 9.43 -18.44 -0.58
N GLU A 182 10.15 -19.04 -1.54
CA GLU A 182 10.62 -18.36 -2.74
C GLU A 182 9.48 -17.87 -3.65
N ASP A 183 8.35 -18.59 -3.64
CA ASP A 183 7.14 -18.28 -4.38
C ASP A 183 6.17 -17.35 -3.64
N MET A 184 6.48 -17.00 -2.40
CA MET A 184 5.64 -16.12 -1.59
C MET A 184 5.90 -14.66 -1.90
N ILE A 185 4.87 -13.95 -2.37
CA ILE A 185 4.95 -12.52 -2.69
C ILE A 185 4.31 -11.61 -1.65
N THR A 186 3.50 -12.15 -0.74
CA THR A 186 2.85 -11.41 0.37
C THR A 186 2.36 -12.37 1.45
N ASP A 187 2.32 -11.91 2.69
CA ASP A 187 1.74 -12.63 3.83
C ASP A 187 0.25 -12.32 4.06
N GLN A 188 -0.33 -11.46 3.22
CA GLN A 188 -1.71 -11.03 3.41
C GLN A 188 -2.72 -12.17 3.21
N PRO A 189 -3.66 -12.37 4.15
CA PRO A 189 -4.78 -13.27 3.95
C PRO A 189 -5.59 -12.89 2.71
N GLU A 190 -6.01 -13.88 1.92
CA GLU A 190 -6.82 -13.66 0.70
C GLU A 190 -8.05 -12.79 0.94
N ARG A 191 -8.71 -12.92 2.11
CA ARG A 191 -9.86 -12.09 2.49
C ARG A 191 -9.53 -10.61 2.52
N LEU A 192 -8.36 -10.22 3.02
CA LEU A 192 -7.93 -8.81 3.03
C LEU A 192 -7.60 -8.31 1.63
N ILE A 193 -6.96 -9.14 0.81
CA ILE A 193 -6.69 -8.80 -0.59
C ILE A 193 -8.00 -8.56 -1.35
N ILE A 194 -8.99 -9.43 -1.16
CA ILE A 194 -10.33 -9.29 -1.78
C ILE A 194 -11.03 -8.02 -1.29
N SER A 195 -11.00 -7.75 0.03
CA SER A 195 -11.57 -6.54 0.61
C SER A 195 -10.93 -5.29 -0.01
N ASP A 196 -9.62 -5.30 -0.20
CA ASP A 196 -8.88 -4.20 -0.80
C ASP A 196 -9.20 -4.05 -2.29
N ILE A 197 -9.35 -5.13 -3.06
CA ILE A 197 -9.78 -5.06 -4.47
C ILE A 197 -11.16 -4.40 -4.58
N VAL A 198 -12.14 -4.81 -3.77
CA VAL A 198 -13.47 -4.19 -3.76
C VAL A 198 -13.38 -2.71 -3.36
N ARG A 199 -12.58 -2.41 -2.33
CA ARG A 199 -12.37 -1.03 -1.86
C ARG A 199 -11.72 -0.16 -2.93
N GLU A 200 -10.75 -0.66 -3.69
CA GLU A 200 -10.11 0.06 -4.80
C GLU A 200 -11.14 0.50 -5.85
N LYS A 201 -12.06 -0.39 -6.26
CA LYS A 201 -13.10 -0.02 -7.24
C LYS A 201 -13.96 1.13 -6.73
N ILE A 202 -14.31 1.13 -5.45
CA ILE A 202 -15.09 2.22 -4.86
C ILE A 202 -14.27 3.51 -4.82
N LEU A 203 -12.98 3.44 -4.43
CA LEU A 203 -12.08 4.60 -4.41
C LEU A 203 -11.98 5.26 -5.79
N LEU A 204 -11.88 4.46 -6.86
CA LEU A 204 -11.77 4.95 -8.24
C LEU A 204 -13.08 5.55 -8.76
N ALA A 205 -14.23 4.98 -8.37
CA ALA A 205 -15.54 5.38 -8.86
C ALA A 205 -16.19 6.52 -8.06
N THR A 206 -15.67 6.87 -6.87
CA THR A 206 -16.27 7.87 -5.99
C THR A 206 -15.32 9.05 -5.74
N ARG A 207 -15.91 10.16 -5.27
CA ARG A 207 -15.19 11.43 -5.02
C ARG A 207 -15.49 11.96 -3.61
N ASP A 208 -14.86 13.07 -3.28
CA ASP A 208 -15.04 13.84 -2.07
C ASP A 208 -14.84 12.99 -0.78
N GLU A 209 -15.82 12.91 0.09
CA GLU A 209 -15.73 12.26 1.40
C GLU A 209 -15.89 10.73 1.36
N ILE A 210 -16.51 10.19 0.30
CA ILE A 210 -16.90 8.77 0.23
C ILE A 210 -15.68 7.84 0.27
N PRO A 211 -14.60 8.06 -0.53
CA PRO A 211 -13.39 7.25 -0.49
C PRO A 211 -12.81 7.06 0.91
N HIS A 212 -12.90 8.10 1.74
CA HIS A 212 -12.33 8.09 3.09
C HIS A 212 -13.26 7.47 4.14
N ALA A 213 -14.57 7.41 3.85
CA ALA A 213 -15.61 6.99 4.79
C ALA A 213 -16.09 5.55 4.62
N ILE A 214 -15.43 4.76 3.75
CA ILE A 214 -15.78 3.37 3.49
C ILE A 214 -14.79 2.39 4.11
N ALA A 215 -15.30 1.21 4.47
CA ALA A 215 -14.51 0.00 4.71
C ALA A 215 -15.17 -1.17 4.01
N VAL A 216 -14.43 -2.21 3.72
CA VAL A 216 -14.94 -3.45 3.14
C VAL A 216 -14.47 -4.60 4.02
N ASP A 217 -15.38 -5.53 4.29
CA ASP A 217 -15.08 -6.76 5.00
C ASP A 217 -15.64 -7.96 4.23
N VAL A 218 -14.91 -9.06 4.18
CA VAL A 218 -15.36 -10.31 3.59
C VAL A 218 -16.00 -11.15 4.67
N ASP A 219 -17.34 -11.16 4.70
CA ASP A 219 -18.13 -11.91 5.69
C ASP A 219 -17.99 -13.42 5.51
N GLU A 220 -18.02 -13.88 4.25
CA GLU A 220 -18.00 -15.30 3.90
C GLU A 220 -17.19 -15.56 2.63
N MET A 221 -16.40 -16.62 2.63
CA MET A 221 -15.69 -17.12 1.46
C MET A 221 -15.69 -18.64 1.51
N LYS A 222 -16.28 -19.30 0.49
CA LYS A 222 -16.35 -20.75 0.39
C LYS A 222 -16.37 -21.21 -1.06
N THR A 223 -15.79 -22.37 -1.31
CA THR A 223 -15.89 -23.04 -2.61
C THR A 223 -17.18 -23.85 -2.67
N ARG A 224 -17.95 -23.72 -3.74
CA ARG A 224 -19.17 -24.50 -4.03
C ARG A 224 -18.81 -25.81 -4.70
N ASP A 225 -19.75 -26.75 -4.78
CA ASP A 225 -19.57 -28.07 -5.38
C ASP A 225 -19.21 -28.01 -6.88
N ASP A 226 -19.59 -26.94 -7.58
CA ASP A 226 -19.25 -26.68 -8.99
C ASP A 226 -17.86 -26.04 -9.17
N GLY A 227 -17.06 -25.90 -8.11
CA GLY A 227 -15.76 -25.28 -8.13
C GLY A 227 -15.79 -23.73 -8.11
N THR A 228 -16.97 -23.10 -8.09
CA THR A 228 -17.09 -21.64 -8.01
C THR A 228 -16.82 -21.15 -6.58
N THR A 229 -15.95 -20.17 -6.42
CA THR A 229 -15.74 -19.50 -5.14
C THR A 229 -16.83 -18.47 -4.90
N TYR A 230 -17.67 -18.70 -3.90
CA TYR A 230 -18.65 -17.74 -3.40
C TYR A 230 -18.00 -16.81 -2.39
N ILE A 231 -18.18 -15.51 -2.59
CA ILE A 231 -17.65 -14.46 -1.72
C ILE A 231 -18.78 -13.50 -1.39
N ARG A 232 -19.05 -13.31 -0.09
CA ARG A 232 -19.90 -12.23 0.40
C ARG A 232 -19.05 -11.16 1.05
N ALA A 233 -19.19 -9.91 0.60
CA ALA A 233 -18.50 -8.79 1.18
C ALA A 233 -19.47 -7.65 1.52
N THR A 234 -19.27 -7.06 2.69
CA THR A 234 -20.04 -5.89 3.15
C THR A 234 -19.20 -4.63 3.02
N ILE A 235 -19.74 -3.66 2.32
CA ILE A 235 -19.22 -2.29 2.21
C ILE A 235 -19.86 -1.47 3.31
N TYR A 236 -19.07 -1.03 4.29
CA TYR A 236 -19.51 -0.13 5.35
C TYR A 236 -19.27 1.31 4.93
N CYS A 237 -20.27 2.18 5.18
CA CYS A 237 -20.17 3.62 4.98
C CYS A 237 -20.75 4.36 6.19
N GLU A 238 -20.44 5.65 6.35
CA GLU A 238 -20.83 6.39 7.56
C GLU A 238 -22.23 6.99 7.52
N ARG A 239 -22.79 7.22 6.33
CA ARG A 239 -24.05 7.96 6.13
C ARG A 239 -24.94 7.27 5.09
N ASP A 240 -26.26 7.46 5.21
CA ASP A 240 -27.23 6.97 4.23
C ASP A 240 -27.03 7.61 2.85
N SER A 241 -26.61 8.88 2.78
CA SER A 241 -26.23 9.53 1.53
C SER A 241 -25.06 8.82 0.83
N HIS A 242 -24.03 8.38 1.56
CA HIS A 242 -22.94 7.60 1.02
C HIS A 242 -23.43 6.25 0.47
N LYS A 243 -24.33 5.58 1.23
CA LYS A 243 -24.96 4.32 0.79
C LYS A 243 -25.68 4.50 -0.53
N GLY A 244 -26.50 5.57 -0.64
CA GLY A 244 -27.24 5.88 -1.87
C GLY A 244 -26.30 6.07 -3.09
N ILE A 245 -25.19 6.79 -2.91
CA ILE A 245 -24.20 7.02 -3.99
C ILE A 245 -23.51 5.73 -4.38
N ILE A 246 -23.06 4.89 -3.42
CA ILE A 246 -22.37 3.62 -3.69
C ILE A 246 -23.30 2.64 -4.42
N ILE A 247 -24.57 2.59 -4.08
CA ILE A 247 -25.56 1.76 -4.77
C ILE A 247 -25.84 2.31 -6.16
N GLY A 248 -25.99 3.63 -6.28
CA GLY A 248 -26.34 4.31 -7.53
C GLY A 248 -27.80 4.14 -7.91
N THR A 249 -28.24 4.79 -9.00
CA THR A 249 -29.59 4.71 -9.51
C THR A 249 -29.95 3.28 -9.86
N LYS A 250 -30.97 2.72 -9.23
CA LYS A 250 -31.45 1.34 -9.42
C LYS A 250 -30.33 0.28 -9.25
N GLY A 251 -29.28 0.55 -8.46
CA GLY A 251 -28.18 -0.37 -8.21
C GLY A 251 -27.07 -0.37 -9.27
N ALA A 252 -27.11 0.54 -10.23
CA ALA A 252 -26.22 0.51 -11.40
C ALA A 252 -24.75 0.61 -11.02
N LEU A 253 -24.35 1.52 -10.11
CA LEU A 253 -22.96 1.67 -9.69
C LEU A 253 -22.47 0.45 -8.94
N LEU A 254 -23.24 -0.08 -7.97
CA LEU A 254 -22.87 -1.28 -7.23
C LEU A 254 -22.68 -2.49 -8.13
N THR A 255 -23.54 -2.65 -9.16
CA THR A 255 -23.42 -3.71 -10.16
C THR A 255 -22.13 -3.58 -10.97
N GLN A 256 -21.79 -2.36 -11.43
CA GLN A 256 -20.55 -2.09 -12.13
C GLN A 256 -19.32 -2.41 -11.25
N LEU A 257 -19.29 -1.87 -10.03
CA LEU A 257 -18.21 -2.12 -9.06
C LEU A 257 -18.03 -3.62 -8.79
N GLY A 258 -19.14 -4.34 -8.63
CA GLY A 258 -19.14 -5.78 -8.43
C GLY A 258 -18.57 -6.55 -9.62
N ALA A 259 -18.91 -6.14 -10.85
CA ALA A 259 -18.39 -6.78 -12.06
C ALA A 259 -16.87 -6.55 -12.22
N GLU A 260 -16.40 -5.32 -12.01
CA GLU A 260 -14.96 -4.97 -12.07
C GLU A 260 -14.16 -5.67 -10.98
N ALA A 261 -14.64 -5.65 -9.73
CA ALA A 261 -13.99 -6.32 -8.62
C ALA A 261 -13.93 -7.83 -8.83
N ARG A 262 -15.03 -8.45 -9.30
CA ARG A 262 -15.09 -9.88 -9.61
C ARG A 262 -14.06 -10.28 -10.66
N ALA A 263 -13.86 -9.49 -11.70
CA ALA A 263 -12.87 -9.77 -12.75
C ALA A 263 -11.44 -9.81 -12.16
N ASP A 264 -11.09 -8.84 -11.32
CA ASP A 264 -9.77 -8.80 -10.68
C ASP A 264 -9.59 -9.95 -9.65
N ILE A 265 -10.63 -10.27 -8.88
CA ILE A 265 -10.61 -11.38 -7.91
C ILE A 265 -10.47 -12.72 -8.65
N GLN A 266 -11.19 -12.94 -9.75
CA GLN A 266 -11.05 -14.16 -10.57
C GLN A 266 -9.64 -14.34 -11.10
N LYS A 267 -9.01 -13.26 -11.57
CA LYS A 267 -7.62 -13.26 -12.02
C LYS A 267 -6.67 -13.63 -10.87
N ARG A 268 -6.91 -13.10 -9.67
CA ARG A 268 -6.07 -13.34 -8.50
C ARG A 268 -6.17 -14.75 -7.96
N LEU A 269 -7.40 -15.29 -7.88
CA LEU A 269 -7.66 -16.63 -7.32
C LEU A 269 -7.56 -17.75 -8.39
N ALA A 270 -7.38 -17.40 -9.67
CA ALA A 270 -7.39 -18.34 -10.79
C ALA A 270 -8.61 -19.28 -10.82
N THR A 271 -9.78 -18.81 -10.34
CA THR A 271 -11.02 -19.58 -10.26
C THR A 271 -12.24 -18.74 -10.63
N LYS A 272 -13.37 -19.40 -10.93
CA LYS A 272 -14.66 -18.69 -11.09
C LYS A 272 -15.10 -18.11 -9.74
N VAL A 273 -15.61 -16.88 -9.76
CA VAL A 273 -16.06 -16.19 -8.56
C VAL A 273 -17.49 -15.70 -8.72
N TYR A 274 -18.29 -15.95 -7.68
CA TYR A 274 -19.57 -15.30 -7.46
C TYR A 274 -19.41 -14.30 -6.31
N LEU A 275 -19.48 -13.01 -6.62
CA LEU A 275 -19.29 -11.92 -5.67
C LEU A 275 -20.64 -11.31 -5.29
N ASP A 276 -21.01 -11.41 -4.00
CA ASP A 276 -22.22 -10.85 -3.39
C ASP A 276 -21.84 -9.64 -2.54
N LEU A 277 -22.25 -8.43 -2.98
CA LEU A 277 -21.91 -7.16 -2.33
C LEU A 277 -23.10 -6.57 -1.58
N TRP A 278 -22.88 -6.24 -0.31
CA TRP A 278 -23.83 -5.57 0.56
C TRP A 278 -23.34 -4.21 0.99
N VAL A 279 -24.24 -3.22 1.13
CA VAL A 279 -23.88 -1.88 1.62
C VAL A 279 -24.61 -1.62 2.93
N LYS A 280 -23.86 -1.38 4.02
CA LYS A 280 -24.39 -1.13 5.36
C LYS A 280 -23.90 0.21 5.90
N VAL A 281 -24.77 0.96 6.59
CA VAL A 281 -24.38 2.20 7.28
C VAL A 281 -23.92 1.86 8.69
N LYS A 282 -22.71 2.30 9.03
CA LYS A 282 -22.10 2.24 10.37
C LYS A 282 -21.62 3.64 10.75
N LYS A 283 -22.46 4.40 11.40
CA LYS A 283 -22.17 5.79 11.79
C LYS A 283 -20.89 5.88 12.62
N ASP A 284 -20.01 6.79 12.21
CA ASP A 284 -18.76 7.13 12.90
C ASP A 284 -17.83 5.92 13.16
N TRP A 285 -17.80 4.95 12.25
CA TRP A 285 -17.02 3.73 12.42
C TRP A 285 -15.51 4.00 12.55
N ARG A 286 -14.99 5.06 11.89
CA ARG A 286 -13.57 5.45 11.92
C ARG A 286 -13.07 5.88 13.30
N ASN A 287 -13.97 6.21 14.22
CA ASN A 287 -13.65 6.60 15.61
C ASN A 287 -13.99 5.51 16.64
N LYS A 288 -14.58 4.37 16.23
CA LYS A 288 -14.98 3.29 17.13
C LYS A 288 -13.94 2.19 17.17
N SER A 289 -13.17 2.08 18.26
CA SER A 289 -12.08 1.10 18.40
C SER A 289 -12.51 -0.35 18.17
N GLY A 290 -13.73 -0.74 18.64
CA GLY A 290 -14.29 -2.08 18.39
C GLY A 290 -14.48 -2.36 16.89
N MET A 291 -15.08 -1.41 16.15
CA MET A 291 -15.25 -1.54 14.70
C MET A 291 -13.92 -1.57 13.96
N LEU A 292 -12.94 -0.75 14.37
CA LEU A 292 -11.60 -0.78 13.78
C LEU A 292 -10.97 -2.17 13.96
N SER A 293 -11.09 -2.75 15.16
CA SER A 293 -10.57 -4.09 15.44
C SER A 293 -11.29 -5.18 14.63
N GLU A 294 -12.62 -5.11 14.49
CA GLU A 294 -13.42 -6.03 13.67
C GLU A 294 -13.01 -5.98 12.20
N LEU A 295 -12.72 -4.78 11.67
CA LEU A 295 -12.30 -4.55 10.30
C LEU A 295 -10.80 -4.81 10.04
N GLY A 296 -10.09 -5.42 11.00
CA GLY A 296 -8.68 -5.79 10.85
C GLY A 296 -7.69 -4.65 11.12
N TYR A 297 -8.13 -3.48 11.59
CA TYR A 297 -7.26 -2.37 12.02
C TYR A 297 -6.88 -2.58 13.49
N ARG A 298 -5.92 -3.50 13.75
CA ARG A 298 -5.41 -3.84 15.07
C ARG A 298 -3.97 -3.37 15.24
N LYS A 299 -3.63 -2.92 16.49
CA LYS A 299 -2.24 -2.72 16.89
C LYS A 299 -1.57 -4.04 17.12
#